data_185468c6fdff9d3dee49e72852611678
#
_entry.id   185468c6fdff9d3dee49e72852611678
#
_cell.length_a   1.000
_cell.length_b   1.000
_cell.length_c   1.000
_cell.angle_alpha   90.00
_cell.angle_beta   90.00
_cell.angle_gamma   90.00
#
_symmetry.space_group_name_H-M   'P 1'
#
loop_
_entity.id
_entity.type
_entity.pdbx_description
1 polymer ?
#
loop_
_entity_poly.entity_id
_entity_poly.type
_entity_poly.pdbx_seq_one_letter_code
_entity_poly.pdbx_strand_id
1 'polypeptide(L)'
;MKLAVIDLGTNTFHLLIVDLKNGDFSVVFKEKTAVQLGKGGISEGFITDKAEKRALKALKRFKEVIDLHEVKEVTATATSAIRNAKNGEELVSKIESVTGIKTRIIDGLQEATYIYNGVRKALDIGPKPALIMDIGGGSIEFIIGNRDQILWKRSYEIGGQRLIDKFHQNDPITSLEIDKLNLHLDSELTS
;
A
#
# COMPACT_ATOMS: atom_id res chain seq x y z
N MET A 1 -5.32 -24.76 5.81
CA MET A 1 -6.13 -23.67 6.43
C MET A 1 -6.05 -22.45 5.53
N LYS A 2 -7.21 -21.91 5.12
CA LYS A 2 -7.22 -20.74 4.24
C LYS A 2 -7.09 -19.44 5.04
N LEU A 3 -6.22 -18.56 4.56
CA LEU A 3 -5.99 -17.21 5.09
C LEU A 3 -6.21 -16.18 3.98
N ALA A 4 -6.71 -15.00 4.31
CA ALA A 4 -6.77 -13.86 3.42
C ALA A 4 -5.86 -12.74 3.92
N VAL A 5 -5.14 -12.14 2.98
CA VAL A 5 -4.37 -10.91 3.20
C VAL A 5 -4.94 -9.83 2.30
N ILE A 6 -5.23 -8.67 2.89
CA ILE A 6 -5.72 -7.49 2.18
C ILE A 6 -4.71 -6.37 2.39
N ASP A 7 -4.29 -5.75 1.28
CA ASP A 7 -3.48 -4.53 1.30
C ASP A 7 -4.31 -3.36 0.73
N LEU A 8 -4.51 -2.33 1.56
CA LEU A 8 -5.22 -1.11 1.21
C LEU A 8 -4.23 -0.03 0.82
N GLY A 9 -3.72 -0.13 -0.41
CA GLY A 9 -2.79 0.84 -0.97
C GLY A 9 -3.47 2.14 -1.44
N THR A 10 -2.68 3.13 -1.76
CA THR A 10 -3.14 4.46 -2.21
C THR A 10 -3.95 4.40 -3.52
N ASN A 11 -3.50 3.62 -4.49
CA ASN A 11 -4.17 3.52 -5.80
C ASN A 11 -4.97 2.22 -5.95
N THR A 12 -4.51 1.16 -5.30
CA THR A 12 -5.00 -0.19 -5.57
C THR A 12 -5.17 -0.95 -4.26
N PHE A 13 -6.28 -1.67 -4.15
CA PHE A 13 -6.47 -2.68 -3.12
C PHE A 13 -6.16 -4.05 -3.67
N HIS A 14 -5.51 -4.88 -2.88
CA HIS A 14 -5.15 -6.25 -3.20
C HIS A 14 -5.81 -7.22 -2.22
N LEU A 15 -6.38 -8.29 -2.73
CA LEU A 15 -6.82 -9.44 -1.96
C LEU A 15 -6.01 -10.65 -2.41
N LEU A 16 -5.39 -11.33 -1.47
CA LEU A 16 -4.72 -12.62 -1.66
C LEU A 16 -5.33 -13.64 -0.70
N ILE A 17 -5.81 -14.78 -1.22
CA ILE A 17 -6.21 -15.92 -0.42
C ILE A 17 -5.23 -17.05 -0.66
N VAL A 18 -4.69 -17.61 0.42
CA VAL A 18 -3.77 -18.72 0.39
C VAL A 18 -4.29 -19.90 1.21
N ASP A 19 -3.94 -21.11 0.80
CA ASP A 19 -4.12 -22.31 1.61
C ASP A 19 -2.77 -22.74 2.19
N LEU A 20 -2.69 -22.70 3.53
CA LEU A 20 -1.51 -23.14 4.26
C LEU A 20 -1.59 -24.64 4.54
N LYS A 21 -0.58 -25.39 4.07
CA LYS A 21 -0.42 -26.84 4.30
C LYS A 21 1.03 -27.15 4.61
N ASN A 22 1.29 -27.81 5.72
CA ASN A 22 2.61 -28.33 6.11
C ASN A 22 3.75 -27.29 6.09
N GLY A 23 3.43 -26.03 6.42
CA GLY A 23 4.42 -24.93 6.42
C GLY A 23 4.62 -24.23 5.08
N ASP A 24 4.03 -24.75 4.00
CA ASP A 24 3.99 -24.12 2.68
C ASP A 24 2.64 -23.48 2.42
N PHE A 25 2.58 -22.56 1.44
CA PHE A 25 1.32 -21.98 1.00
C PHE A 25 1.13 -22.12 -0.52
N SER A 26 -0.12 -22.27 -0.91
CA SER A 26 -0.52 -22.18 -2.32
C SER A 26 -1.52 -21.05 -2.50
N VAL A 27 -1.40 -20.29 -3.58
CA VAL A 27 -2.34 -19.21 -3.90
C VAL A 27 -3.63 -19.85 -4.40
N VAL A 28 -4.74 -19.53 -3.71
CA VAL A 28 -6.09 -19.99 -4.05
C VAL A 28 -6.81 -18.94 -4.88
N PHE A 29 -6.63 -17.66 -4.52
CA PHE A 29 -7.27 -16.54 -5.19
C PHE A 29 -6.45 -15.27 -5.05
N LYS A 30 -6.44 -14.42 -6.08
CA LYS A 30 -5.92 -13.06 -6.03
C LYS A 30 -6.78 -12.11 -6.83
N GLU A 31 -7.03 -10.93 -6.27
CA GLU A 31 -7.74 -9.85 -6.95
C GLU A 31 -7.04 -8.53 -6.69
N LYS A 32 -6.99 -7.69 -7.74
CA LYS A 32 -6.43 -6.35 -7.70
C LYS A 32 -7.51 -5.38 -8.17
N THR A 33 -7.90 -4.43 -7.33
CA THR A 33 -8.96 -3.46 -7.62
C THR A 33 -8.42 -2.04 -7.58
N ALA A 34 -8.54 -1.32 -8.68
CA ALA A 34 -8.16 0.10 -8.76
C ALA A 34 -9.19 0.95 -8.00
N VAL A 35 -8.84 1.35 -6.78
CA VAL A 35 -9.68 2.18 -5.91
C VAL A 35 -9.36 3.66 -6.05
N GLN A 36 -8.09 4.00 -6.36
CA GLN A 36 -7.61 5.38 -6.43
C GLN A 36 -8.00 6.17 -5.16
N LEU A 37 -7.65 5.60 -3.99
CA LEU A 37 -8.03 6.15 -2.70
C LEU A 37 -7.43 7.55 -2.47
N GLY A 38 -6.18 7.76 -2.92
CA GLY A 38 -5.47 9.03 -2.78
C GLY A 38 -5.92 10.12 -3.75
N LYS A 39 -6.69 9.80 -4.80
CA LYS A 39 -7.02 10.76 -5.86
C LYS A 39 -7.84 11.94 -5.35
N GLY A 40 -7.31 13.15 -5.58
CA GLY A 40 -7.98 14.42 -5.30
C GLY A 40 -8.06 14.78 -3.81
N GLY A 41 -7.18 14.21 -2.96
CA GLY A 41 -7.17 14.55 -1.54
C GLY A 41 -5.88 14.18 -0.80
N ILE A 42 -5.02 13.35 -1.40
CA ILE A 42 -3.83 12.84 -0.72
C ILE A 42 -2.84 13.96 -0.35
N SER A 43 -2.69 14.98 -1.19
CA SER A 43 -1.82 16.13 -0.93
C SER A 43 -2.37 17.06 0.15
N GLU A 44 -3.67 17.04 0.41
CA GLU A 44 -4.36 17.77 1.47
C GLU A 44 -4.46 16.96 2.77
N GLY A 45 -4.03 15.69 2.74
CA GLY A 45 -4.13 14.77 3.85
C GLY A 45 -5.57 14.36 4.14
N PHE A 46 -6.37 14.12 3.10
CA PHE A 46 -7.78 13.78 3.24
C PHE A 46 -8.23 12.73 2.21
N ILE A 47 -9.13 11.85 2.60
CA ILE A 47 -9.80 10.89 1.71
C ILE A 47 -11.17 11.45 1.36
N THR A 48 -11.42 11.66 0.06
CA THR A 48 -12.69 12.23 -0.41
C THR A 48 -13.84 11.23 -0.29
N ASP A 49 -15.09 11.71 -0.15
CA ASP A 49 -16.30 10.85 -0.11
C ASP A 49 -16.40 9.92 -1.34
N LYS A 50 -15.96 10.40 -2.51
CA LYS A 50 -15.95 9.58 -3.73
C LYS A 50 -14.94 8.44 -3.63
N ALA A 51 -13.78 8.69 -3.04
CA ALA A 51 -12.74 7.68 -2.82
C ALA A 51 -13.19 6.68 -1.74
N GLU A 52 -13.76 7.14 -0.65
CA GLU A 52 -14.36 6.29 0.39
C GLU A 52 -15.43 5.33 -0.19
N LYS A 53 -16.36 5.85 -1.00
CA LYS A 53 -17.39 5.01 -1.64
C LYS A 53 -16.79 3.91 -2.51
N ARG A 54 -15.70 4.21 -3.26
CA ARG A 54 -14.98 3.20 -4.05
C ARG A 54 -14.31 2.16 -3.17
N ALA A 55 -13.67 2.59 -2.07
CA ALA A 55 -13.03 1.71 -1.11
C ALA A 55 -14.02 0.74 -0.48
N LEU A 56 -15.14 1.24 0.03
CA LEU A 56 -16.18 0.41 0.64
C LEU A 56 -16.81 -0.57 -0.37
N LYS A 57 -17.00 -0.15 -1.63
CA LYS A 57 -17.48 -1.06 -2.69
C LYS A 57 -16.49 -2.21 -2.94
N ALA A 58 -15.19 -1.90 -3.05
CA ALA A 58 -14.15 -2.90 -3.25
C ALA A 58 -14.09 -3.88 -2.08
N LEU A 59 -14.13 -3.38 -0.84
CA LEU A 59 -14.05 -4.22 0.36
C LEU A 59 -15.30 -5.08 0.59
N LYS A 60 -16.48 -4.61 0.24
CA LYS A 60 -17.67 -5.46 0.19
C LYS A 60 -17.49 -6.64 -0.77
N ARG A 61 -16.96 -6.37 -1.96
CA ARG A 61 -16.64 -7.42 -2.93
C ARG A 61 -15.59 -8.40 -2.39
N PHE A 62 -14.53 -7.90 -1.73
CA PHE A 62 -13.53 -8.76 -1.10
C PHE A 62 -14.15 -9.63 -0.01
N LYS A 63 -15.06 -9.07 0.80
CA LYS A 63 -15.77 -9.84 1.84
C LYS A 63 -16.58 -10.99 1.23
N GLU A 64 -17.31 -10.75 0.13
CA GLU A 64 -18.07 -11.80 -0.57
C GLU A 64 -17.13 -12.94 -1.03
N VAL A 65 -15.97 -12.60 -1.59
CA VAL A 65 -14.97 -13.59 -2.04
C VAL A 65 -14.39 -14.37 -0.84
N ILE A 66 -14.06 -13.68 0.24
CA ILE A 66 -13.56 -14.28 1.48
C ILE A 66 -14.55 -15.31 2.03
N ASP A 67 -15.84 -14.95 2.06
CA ASP A 67 -16.90 -15.83 2.54
C ASP A 67 -17.09 -17.04 1.61
N LEU A 68 -17.11 -16.82 0.30
CA LEU A 68 -17.21 -17.88 -0.71
C LEU A 68 -16.08 -18.92 -0.59
N HIS A 69 -14.89 -18.45 -0.24
CA HIS A 69 -13.72 -19.33 -0.06
C HIS A 69 -13.61 -19.93 1.35
N GLU A 70 -14.56 -19.64 2.25
CA GLU A 70 -14.59 -20.14 3.64
C GLU A 70 -13.27 -19.84 4.39
N VAL A 71 -12.75 -18.61 4.21
CA VAL A 71 -11.50 -18.19 4.85
C VAL A 71 -11.68 -18.10 6.37
N LYS A 72 -10.71 -18.60 7.13
CA LYS A 72 -10.77 -18.64 8.60
C LYS A 72 -10.16 -17.40 9.25
N GLU A 73 -9.12 -16.84 8.64
CA GLU A 73 -8.43 -15.67 9.18
C GLU A 73 -8.22 -14.62 8.09
N VAL A 74 -8.45 -13.36 8.43
CA VAL A 74 -8.27 -12.21 7.55
C VAL A 74 -7.32 -11.23 8.21
N THR A 75 -6.26 -10.87 7.48
CA THR A 75 -5.35 -9.78 7.86
C THR A 75 -5.49 -8.67 6.83
N ALA A 76 -5.88 -7.48 7.28
CA ALA A 76 -5.96 -6.31 6.42
C ALA A 76 -5.03 -5.20 6.95
N THR A 77 -4.23 -4.62 6.06
CA THR A 77 -3.33 -3.51 6.36
C THR A 77 -3.67 -2.31 5.49
N ALA A 78 -3.60 -1.13 6.10
CA ALA A 78 -3.76 0.15 5.42
C ALA A 78 -2.44 0.91 5.45
N THR A 79 -2.07 1.50 4.31
CA THR A 79 -0.77 2.14 4.10
C THR A 79 -0.90 3.65 3.89
N SER A 80 0.00 4.28 3.17
CA SER A 80 0.23 5.73 3.10
C SER A 80 -1.04 6.60 2.98
N ALA A 81 -1.98 6.29 2.08
CA ALA A 81 -3.16 7.14 1.89
C ALA A 81 -4.05 7.21 3.15
N ILE A 82 -4.26 6.08 3.82
CA ILE A 82 -5.06 6.02 5.05
C ILE A 82 -4.24 6.51 6.24
N ARG A 83 -2.97 6.10 6.32
CA ARG A 83 -2.03 6.49 7.40
C ARG A 83 -1.92 8.00 7.56
N ASN A 84 -1.87 8.74 6.45
CA ASN A 84 -1.65 10.19 6.46
C ASN A 84 -2.94 11.01 6.35
N ALA A 85 -4.09 10.37 6.20
CA ALA A 85 -5.34 11.09 6.10
C ALA A 85 -5.91 11.46 7.47
N LYS A 86 -6.36 12.69 7.63
CA LYS A 86 -7.02 13.18 8.84
C LYS A 86 -8.27 12.38 9.19
N ASN A 87 -8.97 11.85 8.17
CA ASN A 87 -10.13 10.99 8.32
C ASN A 87 -9.80 9.48 8.10
N GLY A 88 -8.53 9.10 8.23
CA GLY A 88 -8.09 7.71 8.00
C GLY A 88 -8.67 6.73 9.01
N GLU A 89 -8.63 7.06 10.32
CA GLU A 89 -9.19 6.25 11.39
C GLU A 89 -10.72 6.11 11.28
N GLU A 90 -11.42 7.18 10.85
CA GLU A 90 -12.84 7.14 10.59
C GLU A 90 -13.17 6.17 9.46
N LEU A 91 -12.39 6.21 8.37
CA LEU A 91 -12.55 5.26 7.27
C LEU A 91 -12.32 3.82 7.74
N VAL A 92 -11.27 3.54 8.53
CA VAL A 92 -11.01 2.19 9.07
C VAL A 92 -12.17 1.70 9.93
N SER A 93 -12.69 2.56 10.82
CA SER A 93 -13.86 2.24 11.64
C SER A 93 -15.10 1.92 10.79
N LYS A 94 -15.30 2.69 9.72
CA LYS A 94 -16.39 2.48 8.78
C LYS A 94 -16.25 1.19 7.97
N ILE A 95 -15.02 0.85 7.55
CA ILE A 95 -14.70 -0.44 6.90
C ILE A 95 -15.10 -1.59 7.81
N GLU A 96 -14.68 -1.57 9.07
CA GLU A 96 -15.00 -2.63 10.03
C GLU A 96 -16.52 -2.73 10.25
N SER A 97 -17.21 -1.60 10.44
CA SER A 97 -18.67 -1.60 10.67
C SER A 97 -19.46 -2.14 9.49
N VAL A 98 -19.01 -1.90 8.26
CA VAL A 98 -19.74 -2.26 7.02
C VAL A 98 -19.40 -3.66 6.52
N THR A 99 -18.16 -4.13 6.76
CA THR A 99 -17.65 -5.39 6.18
C THR A 99 -17.25 -6.43 7.21
N GLY A 100 -17.09 -6.05 8.47
CA GLY A 100 -16.49 -6.89 9.51
C GLY A 100 -14.97 -7.09 9.36
N ILE A 101 -14.33 -6.46 8.37
CA ILE A 101 -12.89 -6.59 8.14
C ILE A 101 -12.15 -5.62 9.06
N LYS A 102 -11.46 -6.18 10.05
CA LYS A 102 -10.56 -5.42 10.91
C LYS A 102 -9.31 -5.00 10.14
N THR A 103 -9.09 -3.71 10.03
CA THR A 103 -7.97 -3.14 9.27
C THR A 103 -6.99 -2.47 10.23
N ARG A 104 -5.71 -2.79 10.11
CA ARG A 104 -4.63 -2.15 10.87
C ARG A 104 -3.89 -1.14 10.01
N ILE A 105 -3.78 0.09 10.47
CA ILE A 105 -2.88 1.08 9.85
C ILE A 105 -1.46 0.73 10.26
N ILE A 106 -0.56 0.61 9.28
CA ILE A 106 0.86 0.33 9.52
C ILE A 106 1.71 1.56 9.18
N ASP A 107 2.80 1.75 9.93
CA ASP A 107 3.78 2.78 9.62
C ASP A 107 4.66 2.39 8.42
N GLY A 108 5.37 3.37 7.84
CA GLY A 108 6.19 3.15 6.65
C GLY A 108 7.38 2.20 6.88
N LEU A 109 7.92 2.13 8.11
CA LEU A 109 9.01 1.21 8.42
C LEU A 109 8.51 -0.23 8.55
N GLN A 110 7.29 -0.41 9.03
CA GLN A 110 6.64 -1.72 9.03
C GLN A 110 6.28 -2.17 7.62
N GLU A 111 5.77 -1.26 6.79
CA GLU A 111 5.52 -1.48 5.37
C GLU A 111 6.80 -1.94 4.66
N ALA A 112 7.92 -1.21 4.81
CA ALA A 112 9.22 -1.59 4.27
C ALA A 112 9.71 -2.98 4.74
N THR A 113 9.41 -3.35 6.00
CA THR A 113 9.73 -4.69 6.51
C THR A 113 8.93 -5.79 5.81
N TYR A 114 7.66 -5.55 5.56
CA TYR A 114 6.81 -6.51 4.85
C TYR A 114 7.23 -6.66 3.39
N ILE A 115 7.59 -5.56 2.72
CA ILE A 115 8.14 -5.57 1.36
C ILE A 115 9.42 -6.41 1.30
N TYR A 116 10.38 -6.15 2.20
CA TYR A 116 11.61 -6.94 2.27
C TYR A 116 11.35 -8.43 2.46
N ASN A 117 10.47 -8.79 3.38
CA ASN A 117 10.12 -10.19 3.64
C ASN A 117 9.45 -10.84 2.42
N GLY A 118 8.60 -10.10 1.72
CA GLY A 118 7.96 -10.56 0.47
C GLY A 118 8.98 -10.80 -0.65
N VAL A 119 9.89 -9.85 -0.86
CA VAL A 119 10.95 -9.96 -1.88
C VAL A 119 11.87 -11.15 -1.58
N ARG A 120 12.34 -11.31 -0.34
CA ARG A 120 13.17 -12.46 0.07
C ARG A 120 12.49 -13.82 -0.14
N LYS A 121 11.16 -13.86 0.02
CA LYS A 121 10.41 -15.09 -0.20
C LYS A 121 10.24 -15.41 -1.69
N ALA A 122 10.20 -14.38 -2.52
CA ALA A 122 10.00 -14.50 -3.97
C ALA A 122 11.31 -14.64 -4.77
N LEU A 123 12.41 -14.06 -4.28
CA LEU A 123 13.69 -13.97 -4.97
C LEU A 123 14.86 -14.29 -4.02
N ASP A 124 15.88 -14.97 -4.54
CA ASP A 124 17.17 -15.04 -3.84
C ASP A 124 17.94 -13.75 -4.08
N ILE A 125 17.96 -12.87 -3.08
CA ILE A 125 18.72 -11.60 -3.14
C ILE A 125 20.19 -11.75 -2.75
N GLY A 126 20.63 -12.97 -2.43
CA GLY A 126 22.03 -13.30 -2.12
C GLY A 126 22.56 -12.74 -0.80
N PRO A 127 23.86 -12.97 -0.52
CA PRO A 127 24.50 -12.53 0.73
C PRO A 127 25.00 -11.07 0.72
N LYS A 128 25.15 -10.47 -0.46
CA LYS A 128 25.62 -9.07 -0.60
C LYS A 128 24.45 -8.10 -0.41
N PRO A 129 24.71 -6.87 0.06
CA PRO A 129 23.68 -5.83 0.11
C PRO A 129 23.05 -5.58 -1.26
N ALA A 130 21.72 -5.58 -1.29
CA ALA A 130 20.90 -5.24 -2.45
C ALA A 130 19.96 -4.09 -2.08
N LEU A 131 19.66 -3.22 -3.04
CA LEU A 131 18.65 -2.19 -2.91
C LEU A 131 17.31 -2.75 -3.39
N ILE A 132 16.31 -2.69 -2.52
CA ILE A 132 14.91 -2.92 -2.86
C ILE A 132 14.23 -1.55 -2.84
N MET A 133 13.50 -1.23 -3.90
CA MET A 133 12.74 0.01 -4.01
C MET A 133 11.31 -0.35 -4.42
N ASP A 134 10.34 0.04 -3.58
CA ASP A 134 8.91 -0.09 -3.87
C ASP A 134 8.32 1.28 -4.11
N ILE A 135 7.81 1.52 -5.32
CA ILE A 135 7.23 2.80 -5.73
C ILE A 135 5.73 2.69 -5.69
N GLY A 136 5.16 3.15 -4.57
CA GLY A 136 3.72 3.19 -4.36
C GLY A 136 3.06 4.48 -4.86
N GLY A 137 1.74 4.55 -4.66
CA GLY A 137 0.99 5.76 -4.99
C GLY A 137 1.16 6.88 -3.98
N GLY A 138 1.32 6.57 -2.70
CA GLY A 138 1.42 7.54 -1.61
C GLY A 138 2.83 7.70 -1.05
N SER A 139 3.59 6.60 -0.99
CA SER A 139 4.96 6.54 -0.46
C SER A 139 5.88 5.77 -1.40
N ILE A 140 7.18 5.88 -1.14
CA ILE A 140 8.23 5.05 -1.74
C ILE A 140 9.06 4.49 -0.59
N GLU A 141 9.26 3.17 -0.59
CA GLU A 141 10.08 2.48 0.38
C GLU A 141 11.43 2.12 -0.25
N PHE A 142 12.51 2.50 0.44
CA PHE A 142 13.87 2.08 0.12
C PHE A 142 14.37 1.16 1.22
N ILE A 143 14.87 -0.01 0.82
CA ILE A 143 15.40 -1.00 1.74
C ILE A 143 16.75 -1.48 1.24
N ILE A 144 17.79 -1.37 2.05
CA ILE A 144 19.07 -2.02 1.81
C ILE A 144 19.15 -3.23 2.73
N GLY A 145 19.31 -4.39 2.13
CA GLY A 145 19.37 -5.65 2.87
C GLY A 145 19.97 -6.78 2.05
N ASN A 146 20.12 -7.92 2.65
CA ASN A 146 20.55 -9.15 2.00
C ASN A 146 19.59 -10.29 2.37
N ARG A 147 19.92 -11.54 2.02
CA ARG A 147 19.05 -12.68 2.36
C ARG A 147 18.84 -12.89 3.86
N ASP A 148 19.70 -12.32 4.72
CA ASP A 148 19.71 -12.61 6.16
C ASP A 148 19.04 -11.49 6.97
N GLN A 149 19.29 -10.21 6.58
CA GLN A 149 18.82 -9.06 7.38
C GLN A 149 18.63 -7.79 6.56
N ILE A 150 17.82 -6.88 7.13
CA ILE A 150 17.72 -5.49 6.71
C ILE A 150 18.91 -4.74 7.33
N LEU A 151 19.68 -4.02 6.51
CA LEU A 151 20.78 -3.17 6.94
C LEU A 151 20.31 -1.72 7.16
N TRP A 152 19.42 -1.25 6.30
CA TRP A 152 18.82 0.07 6.38
C TRP A 152 17.46 0.06 5.66
N LYS A 153 16.52 0.86 6.11
CA LYS A 153 15.23 1.09 5.45
C LYS A 153 14.67 2.45 5.76
N ARG A 154 13.93 3.02 4.81
CA ARG A 154 13.21 4.28 4.97
C ARG A 154 11.98 4.30 4.07
N SER A 155 10.92 4.97 4.52
CA SER A 155 9.73 5.26 3.73
C SER A 155 9.63 6.78 3.56
N TYR A 156 9.39 7.23 2.33
CA TYR A 156 9.23 8.64 1.99
C TYR A 156 7.83 8.85 1.41
N GLU A 157 7.18 9.92 1.83
CA GLU A 157 5.83 10.27 1.36
C GLU A 157 5.85 10.99 0.01
N ILE A 158 6.54 10.39 -0.96
CA ILE A 158 6.77 10.88 -2.33
C ILE A 158 6.26 9.90 -3.40
N GLY A 159 5.18 9.17 -3.09
CA GLY A 159 4.59 8.23 -4.05
C GLY A 159 3.95 8.92 -5.26
N GLY A 160 3.82 8.16 -6.37
CA GLY A 160 3.44 8.71 -7.67
C GLY A 160 2.12 9.48 -7.68
N GLN A 161 1.08 9.04 -6.96
CA GLN A 161 -0.20 9.78 -6.92
C GLN A 161 -0.05 11.12 -6.20
N ARG A 162 0.73 11.15 -5.11
CA ARG A 162 1.01 12.37 -4.36
C ARG A 162 1.76 13.38 -5.22
N LEU A 163 2.76 12.93 -5.98
CA LEU A 163 3.53 13.80 -6.88
C LEU A 163 2.68 14.31 -8.04
N ILE A 164 1.81 13.48 -8.62
CA ILE A 164 0.85 13.89 -9.64
C ILE A 164 -0.08 14.98 -9.09
N ASP A 165 -0.72 14.75 -7.97
CA ASP A 165 -1.64 15.71 -7.36
C ASP A 165 -0.97 17.06 -7.05
N LYS A 166 0.31 17.04 -6.67
CA LYS A 166 1.04 18.24 -6.23
C LYS A 166 1.69 19.01 -7.38
N PHE A 167 2.22 18.32 -8.39
CA PHE A 167 3.10 18.93 -9.39
C PHE A 167 2.62 18.82 -10.84
N HIS A 168 1.68 17.92 -11.16
CA HIS A 168 1.22 17.69 -12.54
C HIS A 168 -0.15 18.32 -12.76
N GLN A 169 -0.17 19.64 -12.92
CA GLN A 169 -1.41 20.41 -13.13
C GLN A 169 -1.74 20.59 -14.62
N ASN A 170 -0.73 20.47 -15.48
CA ASN A 170 -0.86 20.59 -16.94
C ASN A 170 -0.51 19.27 -17.64
N ASP A 171 -1.19 18.97 -18.72
CA ASP A 171 -0.90 17.82 -19.59
C ASP A 171 -0.65 18.31 -21.04
N PRO A 172 0.60 18.17 -21.56
CA PRO A 172 1.79 17.60 -20.89
C PRO A 172 2.31 18.47 -19.75
N ILE A 173 3.04 17.83 -18.81
CA ILE A 173 3.71 18.50 -17.69
C ILE A 173 4.68 19.57 -18.21
N THR A 174 4.67 20.75 -17.62
CA THR A 174 5.55 21.87 -18.00
C THR A 174 6.94 21.77 -17.40
N SER A 175 7.94 22.47 -18.01
CA SER A 175 9.30 22.54 -17.47
C SER A 175 9.34 23.10 -16.06
N LEU A 176 8.52 24.12 -15.75
CA LEU A 176 8.43 24.70 -14.41
C LEU A 176 7.90 23.69 -13.37
N GLU A 177 6.95 22.85 -13.75
CA GLU A 177 6.43 21.79 -12.87
C GLU A 177 7.49 20.71 -12.62
N ILE A 178 8.27 20.36 -13.65
CA ILE A 178 9.40 19.44 -13.54
C ILE A 178 10.46 20.00 -12.58
N ASP A 179 10.81 21.27 -12.70
CA ASP A 179 11.80 21.92 -11.82
C ASP A 179 11.33 21.92 -10.36
N LYS A 180 10.04 22.22 -10.11
CA LYS A 180 9.45 22.16 -8.77
C LYS A 180 9.44 20.73 -8.21
N LEU A 181 9.13 19.74 -9.04
CA LEU A 181 9.16 18.32 -8.67
C LEU A 181 10.59 17.89 -8.27
N ASN A 182 11.59 18.25 -9.07
CA ASN A 182 12.99 17.92 -8.78
C ASN A 182 13.45 18.55 -7.46
N LEU A 183 13.17 19.84 -7.23
CA LEU A 183 13.51 20.53 -5.98
C LEU A 183 12.85 19.85 -4.77
N HIS A 184 11.59 19.42 -4.93
CA HIS A 184 10.90 18.70 -3.86
C HIS A 184 11.54 17.33 -3.58
N LEU A 185 11.86 16.56 -4.62
CA LEU A 185 12.51 15.26 -4.46
C LEU A 185 13.89 15.40 -3.81
N ASP A 186 14.68 16.38 -4.22
CA ASP A 186 15.98 16.67 -3.61
C ASP A 186 15.85 17.00 -2.13
N SER A 187 14.85 17.82 -1.76
CA SER A 187 14.58 18.17 -0.36
C SER A 187 14.19 16.97 0.49
N GLU A 188 13.33 16.10 -0.02
CA GLU A 188 12.82 14.93 0.72
C GLU A 188 13.88 13.82 0.86
N LEU A 189 14.71 13.63 -0.18
CA LEU A 189 15.69 12.54 -0.21
C LEU A 189 17.00 12.87 0.50
N THR A 190 17.30 14.14 0.74
CA THR A 190 18.50 14.60 1.45
C THR A 190 18.28 14.89 2.93
N SER A 191 17.04 14.79 3.42
CA SER A 191 16.62 15.06 4.81
C SER A 191 16.89 13.93 5.81
#